data_8be1b381ea8c12a32556385a94a4387e
#
_entry.id   8be1b381ea8c12a32556385a94a4387e
#
_cell.length_a   1.000
_cell.length_b   1.000
_cell.length_c   1.000
_cell.angle_alpha   90.00
_cell.angle_beta   90.00
_cell.angle_gamma   90.00
#
_symmetry.space_group_name_H-M   'P 1'
#
loop_
_entity.id
_entity.type
_entity.pdbx_description
1 polymer ?
#
loop_
_entity_poly.entity_id
_entity_poly.type
_entity_poly.pdbx_seq_one_letter_code
_entity_poly.pdbx_strand_id
1 'polypeptide(L)'
;MSKVIKNSPDNNVILQDTQSKADERNISICRVGIKDIKYPIEISDINGSRQHVSGNFTMSVSLPPEVKGTHMSRFVSILDERKKPLSINNFDELINEVSKKLDSDKSYVSLDFNYFRRKKAPVTKVESFLDYDVSFIGEKNNEIVNKFIKVTVPVTSLCPCSKNISDYGAHNQRSHISALIRVKKNIWIEEIIEMLEEQASCQIYGLLKRPDEKFVTEEAYNNPKFVEDIIRDLALSLNKDERVSAYKIESENFESIHNHSAYAFIEKDKTKECVKGKDNVSFLKLSQLKSSCH
;
A
#
# COMPACT_ATOMS: atom_id res chain seq x y z
N MET A 1 20.23 -13.51 -60.54
CA MET A 1 20.07 -12.04 -60.50
C MET A 1 18.86 -11.70 -59.61
N SER A 2 19.09 -11.48 -58.35
CA SER A 2 18.04 -11.16 -57.37
C SER A 2 17.83 -9.64 -57.32
N LYS A 3 16.61 -9.21 -57.60
CA LYS A 3 16.22 -7.81 -57.47
C LYS A 3 16.11 -7.44 -55.98
N VAL A 4 16.96 -6.55 -55.53
CA VAL A 4 16.86 -5.84 -54.25
C VAL A 4 15.72 -4.85 -54.40
N ILE A 5 14.64 -5.07 -53.65
CA ILE A 5 13.57 -4.06 -53.47
C ILE A 5 14.08 -3.05 -52.43
N LYS A 6 14.39 -1.85 -52.87
CA LYS A 6 14.61 -0.68 -51.99
C LYS A 6 13.23 -0.17 -51.52
N ASN A 7 12.87 -0.40 -50.31
CA ASN A 7 11.76 0.31 -49.66
C ASN A 7 12.27 1.72 -49.24
N SER A 8 11.76 2.74 -49.90
CA SER A 8 11.92 4.14 -49.50
C SER A 8 10.95 4.44 -48.34
N PRO A 9 11.40 5.01 -47.25
CA PRO A 9 10.52 5.46 -46.18
C PRO A 9 10.20 6.95 -46.34
N ASP A 10 9.32 7.30 -47.25
CA ASP A 10 8.79 8.66 -47.38
C ASP A 10 7.28 8.57 -47.62
N ASN A 11 6.54 8.27 -46.54
CA ASN A 11 5.13 8.63 -46.40
C ASN A 11 4.98 9.18 -44.98
N ASN A 12 5.24 10.46 -44.78
CA ASN A 12 4.75 11.24 -43.65
C ASN A 12 3.22 11.33 -43.74
N VAL A 13 2.54 10.24 -43.44
CA VAL A 13 1.09 10.26 -43.18
C VAL A 13 0.93 10.93 -41.83
N ILE A 14 0.58 12.22 -41.83
CA ILE A 14 0.19 12.94 -40.61
C ILE A 14 -1.12 12.31 -40.15
N LEU A 15 -1.00 11.35 -39.20
CA LEU A 15 -2.16 10.74 -38.54
C LEU A 15 -2.83 11.78 -37.67
N GLN A 16 -4.13 11.99 -37.87
CA GLN A 16 -4.91 12.92 -37.05
C GLN A 16 -4.98 12.46 -35.58
N ASP A 17 -4.66 13.36 -34.67
CA ASP A 17 -4.87 13.12 -33.24
C ASP A 17 -6.39 13.16 -32.91
N THR A 18 -6.98 11.96 -32.88
CA THR A 18 -8.42 11.80 -32.63
C THR A 18 -8.78 12.06 -31.17
N GLN A 19 -7.82 11.88 -30.24
CA GLN A 19 -8.07 12.01 -28.80
C GLN A 19 -8.17 13.48 -28.35
N SER A 20 -7.49 14.38 -29.06
CA SER A 20 -7.56 15.82 -28.80
C SER A 20 -8.78 16.52 -29.44
N LYS A 21 -9.66 15.79 -30.13
CA LYS A 21 -10.89 16.36 -30.70
C LYS A 21 -11.87 16.77 -29.57
N ALA A 22 -12.76 17.72 -29.88
CA ALA A 22 -13.85 18.07 -28.99
C ALA A 22 -14.87 16.92 -28.87
N ASP A 23 -15.47 16.77 -27.68
CA ASP A 23 -16.58 15.85 -27.44
C ASP A 23 -17.88 16.64 -27.29
N GLU A 24 -18.90 16.23 -28.04
CA GLU A 24 -20.19 16.94 -28.10
C GLU A 24 -21.17 16.51 -26.99
N ARG A 25 -20.88 15.40 -26.30
CA ARG A 25 -21.76 14.82 -25.27
C ARG A 25 -21.76 15.62 -23.97
N ASN A 26 -20.75 16.45 -23.74
CA ASN A 26 -20.62 17.34 -22.58
C ASN A 26 -20.71 16.61 -21.24
N ILE A 27 -20.05 15.44 -21.11
CA ILE A 27 -20.01 14.62 -19.90
C ILE A 27 -18.57 14.48 -19.44
N SER A 28 -18.26 14.98 -18.22
CA SER A 28 -16.95 14.81 -17.60
C SER A 28 -16.71 13.37 -17.16
N ILE A 29 -15.46 12.88 -17.24
CA ILE A 29 -15.05 11.58 -16.75
C ILE A 29 -14.22 11.76 -15.47
N CYS A 30 -14.66 11.18 -14.36
CA CYS A 30 -13.97 11.31 -13.07
C CYS A 30 -12.57 10.69 -13.09
N ARG A 31 -12.40 9.54 -13.75
CA ARG A 31 -11.11 8.84 -13.90
C ARG A 31 -11.03 8.13 -15.24
N VAL A 32 -9.98 8.43 -16.00
CA VAL A 32 -9.60 7.74 -17.23
C VAL A 32 -8.10 7.52 -17.22
N GLY A 33 -7.63 6.33 -17.60
CA GLY A 33 -6.21 6.01 -17.56
C GLY A 33 -5.94 4.52 -17.74
N ILE A 34 -4.80 4.07 -17.22
CA ILE A 34 -4.35 2.68 -17.28
C ILE A 34 -4.51 1.99 -15.92
N LYS A 35 -4.77 0.69 -15.93
CA LYS A 35 -4.99 -0.11 -14.74
C LYS A 35 -4.27 -1.44 -14.84
N ASP A 36 -3.76 -1.91 -13.66
CA ASP A 36 -3.13 -3.21 -13.50
C ASP A 36 -1.91 -3.44 -14.42
N ILE A 37 -1.12 -2.36 -14.70
CA ILE A 37 0.13 -2.49 -15.46
C ILE A 37 1.28 -2.88 -14.53
N LYS A 38 1.88 -4.03 -14.78
CA LYS A 38 3.12 -4.46 -14.09
C LYS A 38 4.33 -3.82 -14.71
N TYR A 39 5.17 -3.17 -13.88
CA TYR A 39 6.37 -2.49 -14.32
C TYR A 39 7.53 -2.71 -13.34
N PRO A 40 8.78 -2.96 -13.84
CA PRO A 40 9.94 -3.07 -12.97
C PRO A 40 10.29 -1.70 -12.39
N ILE A 41 10.47 -1.64 -11.08
CA ILE A 41 10.81 -0.40 -10.36
C ILE A 41 11.85 -0.65 -9.28
N GLU A 42 12.50 0.44 -8.85
CA GLU A 42 13.34 0.45 -7.65
C GLU A 42 12.61 1.14 -6.51
N ILE A 43 12.58 0.49 -5.33
CA ILE A 43 12.10 1.07 -4.08
C ILE A 43 13.30 1.38 -3.20
N SER A 44 13.36 2.59 -2.63
CA SER A 44 14.42 2.96 -1.67
C SER A 44 13.94 2.71 -0.24
N ASP A 45 14.86 2.15 0.58
CA ASP A 45 14.68 1.95 2.01
C ASP A 45 15.19 3.16 2.84
N ILE A 46 15.00 3.09 4.16
CA ILE A 46 15.43 4.12 5.12
C ILE A 46 16.96 4.36 5.11
N ASN A 47 17.77 3.38 4.72
CA ASN A 47 19.22 3.46 4.67
C ASN A 47 19.74 3.90 3.29
N GLY A 48 18.85 4.18 2.34
CA GLY A 48 19.18 4.53 0.96
C GLY A 48 19.54 3.35 0.06
N SER A 49 19.37 2.11 0.54
CA SER A 49 19.49 0.91 -0.29
C SER A 49 18.33 0.82 -1.27
N ARG A 50 18.51 0.06 -2.35
CA ARG A 50 17.51 -0.08 -3.41
C ARG A 50 17.08 -1.53 -3.56
N GLN A 51 15.79 -1.72 -3.71
CA GLN A 51 15.21 -3.03 -3.99
C GLN A 51 14.47 -2.99 -5.32
N HIS A 52 14.85 -3.89 -6.25
CA HIS A 52 14.12 -4.08 -7.50
C HIS A 52 12.88 -4.93 -7.24
N VAL A 53 11.72 -4.42 -7.60
CA VAL A 53 10.42 -5.10 -7.43
C VAL A 53 9.58 -4.99 -8.69
N SER A 54 8.61 -5.88 -8.84
CA SER A 54 7.55 -5.76 -9.83
C SER A 54 6.42 -4.95 -9.22
N GLY A 55 6.28 -3.69 -9.62
CA GLY A 55 5.17 -2.84 -9.18
C GLY A 55 3.95 -3.01 -10.08
N ASN A 56 2.76 -3.09 -9.49
CA ASN A 56 1.48 -3.07 -10.20
C ASN A 56 0.87 -1.68 -10.11
N PHE A 57 0.82 -0.96 -11.23
CA PHE A 57 0.35 0.43 -11.27
C PHE A 57 -1.09 0.54 -11.79
N THR A 58 -1.85 1.43 -11.15
CA THR A 58 -3.05 2.04 -11.69
C THR A 58 -2.87 3.55 -11.71
N MET A 59 -2.98 4.17 -12.88
CA MET A 59 -2.80 5.61 -13.05
C MET A 59 -3.96 6.19 -13.85
N SER A 60 -4.51 7.31 -13.40
CA SER A 60 -5.63 7.96 -14.07
C SER A 60 -5.64 9.47 -13.81
N VAL A 61 -6.31 10.18 -14.70
CA VAL A 61 -6.60 11.61 -14.61
C VAL A 61 -8.09 11.86 -14.78
N SER A 62 -8.59 13.03 -14.37
CA SER A 62 -9.92 13.48 -14.76
C SER A 62 -9.91 13.98 -16.19
N LEU A 63 -11.03 13.83 -16.90
CA LEU A 63 -11.21 14.35 -18.24
C LEU A 63 -12.39 15.35 -18.24
N PRO A 64 -12.17 16.60 -18.66
CA PRO A 64 -13.23 17.59 -18.74
C PRO A 64 -14.23 17.23 -19.86
N PRO A 65 -15.47 17.77 -19.80
CA PRO A 65 -16.56 17.31 -20.68
C PRO A 65 -16.35 17.61 -22.17
N GLU A 66 -15.55 18.63 -22.48
CA GLU A 66 -15.24 19.06 -23.85
C GLU A 66 -14.11 18.25 -24.51
N VAL A 67 -13.38 17.42 -23.77
CA VAL A 67 -12.23 16.65 -24.28
C VAL A 67 -12.62 15.21 -24.54
N LYS A 68 -12.37 14.73 -25.76
CA LYS A 68 -12.78 13.40 -26.22
C LYS A 68 -12.03 12.25 -25.55
N GLY A 69 -10.74 12.41 -25.28
CA GLY A 69 -9.92 11.33 -24.73
C GLY A 69 -8.56 11.78 -24.19
N THR A 70 -7.80 10.83 -23.65
CA THR A 70 -6.43 11.05 -23.17
C THR A 70 -5.48 10.01 -23.77
N HIS A 71 -4.19 10.38 -23.87
CA HIS A 71 -3.15 9.54 -24.48
C HIS A 71 -2.62 8.50 -23.48
N MET A 72 -3.05 7.24 -23.60
CA MET A 72 -2.65 6.15 -22.70
C MET A 72 -1.14 5.88 -22.71
N SER A 73 -0.47 6.07 -23.86
CA SER A 73 1.00 5.92 -24.00
C SER A 73 1.80 6.87 -23.09
N ARG A 74 1.24 8.04 -22.75
CA ARG A 74 1.90 9.00 -21.87
C ARG A 74 2.06 8.47 -20.44
N PHE A 75 1.13 7.67 -19.94
CA PHE A 75 1.27 7.01 -18.64
C PHE A 75 2.43 6.04 -18.62
N VAL A 76 2.57 5.22 -19.67
CA VAL A 76 3.68 4.26 -19.77
C VAL A 76 5.02 4.98 -19.91
N SER A 77 5.09 6.04 -20.71
CA SER A 77 6.35 6.79 -20.87
C SER A 77 6.82 7.48 -19.59
N ILE A 78 5.90 7.83 -18.66
CA ILE A 78 6.27 8.35 -17.34
C ILE A 78 7.04 7.29 -16.54
N LEU A 79 6.59 6.04 -16.57
CA LEU A 79 7.26 4.94 -15.87
C LEU A 79 8.60 4.60 -16.51
N ASP A 80 8.69 4.60 -17.85
CA ASP A 80 9.89 4.26 -18.61
C ASP A 80 11.02 5.30 -18.45
N GLU A 81 10.65 6.58 -18.44
CA GLU A 81 11.58 7.69 -18.28
C GLU A 81 12.12 7.85 -16.84
N ARG A 82 11.46 7.22 -15.86
CA ARG A 82 11.80 7.38 -14.45
C ARG A 82 13.05 6.60 -14.08
N LYS A 83 14.10 7.33 -13.62
CA LYS A 83 15.38 6.75 -13.16
C LYS A 83 15.57 6.82 -11.64
N LYS A 84 14.71 7.56 -10.95
CA LYS A 84 14.82 7.78 -9.50
C LYS A 84 14.04 6.69 -8.74
N PRO A 85 14.66 6.03 -7.73
CA PRO A 85 13.95 5.09 -6.89
C PRO A 85 12.73 5.73 -6.21
N LEU A 86 11.67 4.95 -6.05
CA LEU A 86 10.44 5.38 -5.40
C LEU A 86 10.51 5.14 -3.89
N SER A 87 9.93 6.07 -3.16
CA SER A 87 9.54 5.94 -1.76
C SER A 87 8.25 6.73 -1.55
N ILE A 88 7.54 6.48 -0.47
CA ILE A 88 6.36 7.30 -0.16
C ILE A 88 6.73 8.79 0.02
N ASN A 89 7.97 9.05 0.42
CA ASN A 89 8.46 10.41 0.67
C ASN A 89 8.62 11.24 -0.62
N ASN A 90 8.89 10.61 -1.77
CA ASN A 90 8.99 11.25 -3.08
C ASN A 90 7.87 10.87 -4.07
N PHE A 91 6.81 10.22 -3.59
CA PHE A 91 5.72 9.73 -4.44
C PHE A 91 4.87 10.87 -5.05
N ASP A 92 4.86 12.03 -4.41
CA ASP A 92 4.25 13.27 -4.94
C ASP A 92 4.90 13.74 -6.24
N GLU A 93 6.19 13.50 -6.46
CA GLU A 93 6.85 13.81 -7.73
C GLU A 93 6.18 13.06 -8.89
N LEU A 94 5.92 11.74 -8.72
CA LEU A 94 5.24 10.93 -9.73
C LEU A 94 3.79 11.39 -9.98
N ILE A 95 3.05 11.72 -8.90
CA ILE A 95 1.68 12.21 -9.00
C ILE A 95 1.61 13.52 -9.79
N ASN A 96 2.53 14.45 -9.50
CA ASN A 96 2.63 15.73 -10.20
C ASN A 96 3.07 15.55 -11.66
N GLU A 97 3.97 14.61 -11.94
CA GLU A 97 4.40 14.28 -13.30
C GLU A 97 3.23 13.75 -14.15
N VAL A 98 2.41 12.83 -13.58
CA VAL A 98 1.19 12.35 -14.22
C VAL A 98 0.23 13.51 -14.52
N SER A 99 -0.05 14.36 -13.54
CA SER A 99 -0.90 15.54 -13.69
C SER A 99 -0.40 16.45 -14.83
N LYS A 100 0.89 16.78 -14.82
CA LYS A 100 1.51 17.68 -15.81
C LYS A 100 1.53 17.08 -17.23
N LYS A 101 1.96 15.80 -17.38
CA LYS A 101 2.12 15.15 -18.69
C LYS A 101 0.77 14.84 -19.36
N LEU A 102 -0.29 14.69 -18.56
CA LEU A 102 -1.66 14.44 -19.03
C LEU A 102 -2.53 15.72 -19.06
N ASP A 103 -1.99 16.88 -18.70
CA ASP A 103 -2.67 18.18 -18.67
C ASP A 103 -4.00 18.12 -17.90
N SER A 104 -3.91 17.67 -16.63
CA SER A 104 -5.10 17.51 -15.78
C SER A 104 -4.82 17.95 -14.34
N ASP A 105 -5.74 18.72 -13.77
CA ASP A 105 -5.66 19.19 -12.39
C ASP A 105 -5.93 18.09 -11.35
N LYS A 106 -6.47 16.93 -11.80
CA LYS A 106 -6.78 15.80 -10.93
C LYS A 106 -6.11 14.55 -11.46
N SER A 107 -5.27 13.95 -10.63
CA SER A 107 -4.62 12.69 -10.93
C SER A 107 -4.69 11.72 -9.77
N TYR A 108 -4.66 10.44 -10.10
CA TYR A 108 -4.61 9.33 -9.15
C TYR A 108 -3.54 8.35 -9.59
N VAL A 109 -2.71 7.93 -8.64
CA VAL A 109 -1.68 6.90 -8.84
C VAL A 109 -1.76 5.91 -7.69
N SER A 110 -1.85 4.62 -8.02
CA SER A 110 -1.70 3.51 -7.08
C SER A 110 -0.60 2.61 -7.57
N LEU A 111 0.24 2.17 -6.65
CA LEU A 111 1.34 1.23 -6.86
C LEU A 111 1.29 0.17 -5.78
N ASP A 112 1.07 -1.08 -6.16
CA ASP A 112 1.09 -2.25 -5.27
C ASP A 112 2.33 -3.08 -5.55
N PHE A 113 3.04 -3.53 -4.50
CA PHE A 113 4.25 -4.35 -4.62
C PHE A 113 4.53 -5.15 -3.34
N ASN A 114 5.32 -6.24 -3.48
CA ASN A 114 5.88 -6.94 -2.34
C ASN A 114 7.22 -6.30 -1.95
N TYR A 115 7.34 -5.97 -0.67
CA TYR A 115 8.55 -5.42 -0.07
C TYR A 115 9.24 -6.49 0.77
N PHE A 116 10.54 -6.73 0.53
CA PHE A 116 11.31 -7.74 1.26
C PHE A 116 12.23 -7.08 2.29
N ARG A 117 12.17 -7.57 3.52
CA ARG A 117 13.04 -7.12 4.61
C ARG A 117 13.87 -8.30 5.15
N ARG A 118 15.17 -8.06 5.39
CA ARG A 118 15.98 -9.03 6.14
C ARG A 118 15.62 -8.95 7.61
N LYS A 119 15.25 -10.09 8.19
CA LYS A 119 14.98 -10.24 9.63
C LYS A 119 16.00 -11.17 10.24
N LYS A 120 16.41 -10.85 11.47
CA LYS A 120 17.29 -11.67 12.31
C LYS A 120 16.43 -12.45 13.27
N ALA A 121 16.61 -13.78 13.31
CA ALA A 121 15.99 -14.63 14.31
C ALA A 121 16.36 -14.17 15.73
N PRO A 122 15.43 -14.27 16.71
CA PRO A 122 15.58 -13.57 17.99
C PRO A 122 16.75 -14.08 18.86
N VAL A 123 17.10 -15.36 18.79
CA VAL A 123 18.17 -15.98 19.59
C VAL A 123 19.43 -16.21 18.76
N THR A 124 19.31 -16.98 17.68
CA THR A 124 20.47 -17.42 16.88
C THR A 124 20.99 -16.34 15.94
N LYS A 125 20.22 -15.27 15.72
CA LYS A 125 20.55 -14.17 14.81
C LYS A 125 20.71 -14.58 13.35
N VAL A 126 20.28 -15.79 12.97
CA VAL A 126 20.27 -16.21 11.57
C VAL A 126 19.34 -15.29 10.77
N GLU A 127 19.81 -14.88 9.60
CA GLU A 127 19.10 -13.93 8.75
C GLU A 127 18.28 -14.63 7.67
N SER A 128 17.09 -14.10 7.40
CA SER A 128 16.25 -14.51 6.29
C SER A 128 15.42 -13.33 5.77
N PHE A 129 14.89 -13.46 4.58
CA PHE A 129 13.91 -12.51 4.08
C PHE A 129 12.50 -12.84 4.61
N LEU A 130 11.73 -11.80 4.86
CA LEU A 130 10.29 -11.83 5.01
C LEU A 130 9.68 -10.80 4.07
N ASP A 131 8.57 -11.15 3.45
CA ASP A 131 7.83 -10.30 2.52
C ASP A 131 6.65 -9.61 3.20
N TYR A 132 6.32 -8.43 2.69
CA TYR A 132 5.24 -7.57 3.16
C TYR A 132 4.50 -6.99 1.97
N ASP A 133 3.17 -6.95 2.03
CA ASP A 133 2.38 -6.28 1.01
C ASP A 133 2.36 -4.78 1.28
N VAL A 134 2.78 -4.02 0.29
CA VAL A 134 2.87 -2.56 0.37
C VAL A 134 2.14 -1.90 -0.80
N SER A 135 1.38 -0.84 -0.51
CA SER A 135 0.79 0.01 -1.53
C SER A 135 1.13 1.47 -1.28
N PHE A 136 1.56 2.18 -2.32
CA PHE A 136 1.60 3.63 -2.33
C PHE A 136 0.41 4.15 -3.12
N ILE A 137 -0.31 5.11 -2.56
CA ILE A 137 -1.49 5.71 -3.19
C ILE A 137 -1.35 7.22 -3.14
N GLY A 138 -1.60 7.87 -4.26
CA GLY A 138 -1.55 9.31 -4.36
C GLY A 138 -2.73 9.88 -5.11
N GLU A 139 -3.23 11.00 -4.61
CA GLU A 139 -4.30 11.76 -5.22
C GLU A 139 -3.92 13.24 -5.28
N LYS A 140 -4.03 13.81 -6.45
CA LYS A 140 -3.96 15.26 -6.64
C LYS A 140 -5.35 15.81 -6.99
N ASN A 141 -5.69 16.93 -6.37
CA ASN A 141 -6.87 17.71 -6.71
C ASN A 141 -6.44 19.19 -6.67
N ASN A 142 -6.28 19.79 -7.84
CA ASN A 142 -5.64 21.08 -8.03
C ASN A 142 -4.23 21.08 -7.40
N GLU A 143 -3.94 21.99 -6.48
CA GLU A 143 -2.63 22.11 -5.82
C GLU A 143 -2.46 21.15 -4.62
N ILE A 144 -3.51 20.46 -4.20
CA ILE A 144 -3.48 19.58 -3.02
C ILE A 144 -3.10 18.16 -3.44
N VAL A 145 -1.98 17.69 -2.92
CA VAL A 145 -1.54 16.30 -3.06
C VAL A 145 -1.68 15.56 -1.73
N ASN A 146 -2.42 14.47 -1.74
CA ASN A 146 -2.51 13.54 -0.62
C ASN A 146 -1.76 12.25 -0.96
N LYS A 147 -0.90 11.81 -0.03
CA LYS A 147 -0.16 10.56 -0.15
C LYS A 147 -0.59 9.59 0.94
N PHE A 148 -0.79 8.34 0.57
CA PHE A 148 -1.14 7.26 1.48
C PHE A 148 -0.18 6.09 1.28
N ILE A 149 0.16 5.44 2.37
CA ILE A 149 0.87 4.17 2.36
C ILE A 149 0.01 3.13 3.06
N LYS A 150 -0.16 1.97 2.43
CA LYS A 150 -0.73 0.77 3.06
C LYS A 150 0.39 -0.24 3.26
N VAL A 151 0.46 -0.81 4.45
CA VAL A 151 1.37 -1.92 4.76
C VAL A 151 0.56 -3.00 5.44
N THR A 152 0.72 -4.25 4.99
CA THR A 152 0.15 -5.43 5.62
C THR A 152 1.27 -6.31 6.15
N VAL A 153 1.20 -6.65 7.43
CA VAL A 153 2.23 -7.38 8.16
C VAL A 153 1.66 -8.68 8.70
N PRO A 154 2.26 -9.84 8.35
CA PRO A 154 1.90 -11.11 8.96
C PRO A 154 2.54 -11.24 10.35
N VAL A 155 1.76 -11.68 11.35
CA VAL A 155 2.20 -11.83 12.74
C VAL A 155 1.58 -13.08 13.38
N THR A 156 1.96 -13.36 14.63
CA THR A 156 1.32 -14.38 15.48
C THR A 156 0.43 -13.70 16.51
N SER A 157 -0.80 -14.19 16.68
CA SER A 157 -1.66 -13.88 17.82
C SER A 157 -1.95 -15.13 18.65
N LEU A 158 -2.05 -14.98 19.97
CA LEU A 158 -2.37 -16.03 20.91
C LEU A 158 -3.58 -15.60 21.75
N CYS A 159 -4.58 -16.45 21.82
CA CYS A 159 -5.86 -16.14 22.46
C CYS A 159 -5.74 -16.07 23.98
N PRO A 160 -6.00 -14.90 24.62
CA PRO A 160 -6.01 -14.75 26.09
C PRO A 160 -7.06 -15.63 26.75
N CYS A 161 -8.23 -15.78 26.11
CA CYS A 161 -9.35 -16.54 26.64
C CYS A 161 -8.99 -18.02 26.80
N SER A 162 -8.46 -18.66 25.73
CA SER A 162 -8.05 -20.05 25.77
C SER A 162 -6.89 -20.30 26.75
N LYS A 163 -5.98 -19.31 26.88
CA LYS A 163 -4.89 -19.37 27.88
C LYS A 163 -5.44 -19.41 29.32
N ASN A 164 -6.52 -18.70 29.61
CA ASN A 164 -7.08 -18.60 30.96
C ASN A 164 -7.93 -19.80 31.37
N ILE A 165 -8.53 -20.51 30.41
CA ILE A 165 -9.47 -21.59 30.70
C ILE A 165 -8.92 -23.01 30.51
N SER A 166 -7.79 -23.13 29.73
CA SER A 166 -7.21 -24.41 29.38
C SER A 166 -6.11 -24.81 30.35
N ASP A 167 -6.11 -26.09 30.76
CA ASP A 167 -5.05 -26.66 31.59
C ASP A 167 -3.73 -26.94 30.81
N TYR A 168 -3.79 -26.97 29.47
CA TYR A 168 -2.67 -27.44 28.63
C TYR A 168 -2.09 -26.39 27.69
N GLY A 169 -2.53 -25.14 27.76
CA GLY A 169 -1.98 -24.05 26.95
C GLY A 169 -3.07 -23.21 26.27
N ALA A 170 -2.73 -22.63 25.13
CA ALA A 170 -3.64 -21.75 24.39
C ALA A 170 -3.48 -21.97 22.89
N HIS A 171 -4.57 -21.79 22.14
CA HIS A 171 -4.43 -21.75 20.69
C HIS A 171 -3.79 -20.45 20.23
N ASN A 172 -3.02 -20.56 19.17
CA ASN A 172 -2.45 -19.44 18.43
C ASN A 172 -2.74 -19.59 16.94
N GLN A 173 -2.60 -18.50 16.23
CA GLN A 173 -2.83 -18.43 14.79
C GLN A 173 -1.99 -17.33 14.15
N ARG A 174 -1.89 -17.40 12.83
CA ARG A 174 -1.41 -16.27 12.05
C ARG A 174 -2.46 -15.18 12.04
N SER A 175 -1.99 -13.93 12.03
CA SER A 175 -2.83 -12.74 11.88
C SER A 175 -2.21 -11.82 10.86
N HIS A 176 -3.04 -11.04 10.17
CA HIS A 176 -2.60 -9.94 9.34
C HIS A 176 -3.01 -8.62 9.98
N ILE A 177 -2.05 -7.74 10.18
CA ILE A 177 -2.30 -6.36 10.62
C ILE A 177 -2.04 -5.45 9.43
N SER A 178 -3.04 -4.66 9.03
CA SER A 178 -2.92 -3.70 7.94
C SER A 178 -3.12 -2.29 8.43
N ALA A 179 -2.28 -1.37 7.96
CA ALA A 179 -2.43 0.06 8.20
C ALA A 179 -2.38 0.85 6.90
N LEU A 180 -3.42 1.59 6.59
CA LEU A 180 -3.46 2.61 5.55
C LEU A 180 -3.32 3.97 6.22
N ILE A 181 -2.25 4.68 5.93
CA ILE A 181 -1.85 5.90 6.61
C ILE A 181 -1.80 7.06 5.60
N ARG A 182 -2.47 8.18 5.91
CA ARG A 182 -2.27 9.44 5.18
C ARG A 182 -1.05 10.16 5.73
N VAL A 183 -0.02 10.27 4.89
CA VAL A 183 1.31 10.77 5.25
C VAL A 183 1.33 12.29 5.23
N LYS A 184 1.75 12.91 6.34
CA LYS A 184 1.95 14.36 6.48
C LYS A 184 3.42 14.76 6.46
N LYS A 185 4.30 13.94 7.07
CA LYS A 185 5.75 14.12 7.11
C LYS A 185 6.43 12.81 6.71
N ASN A 186 7.72 12.85 6.43
CA ASN A 186 8.48 11.67 6.01
C ASN A 186 8.31 10.49 6.96
N ILE A 187 7.99 9.34 6.39
CA ILE A 187 7.86 8.05 7.06
C ILE A 187 8.39 6.95 6.13
N TRP A 188 8.89 5.86 6.68
CA TRP A 188 9.45 4.76 5.91
C TRP A 188 8.64 3.49 6.09
N ILE A 189 8.70 2.59 5.11
CA ILE A 189 8.02 1.29 5.14
C ILE A 189 8.44 0.51 6.39
N GLU A 190 9.74 0.50 6.68
CA GLU A 190 10.34 -0.23 7.79
C GLU A 190 9.82 0.22 9.15
N GLU A 191 9.63 1.53 9.33
CA GLU A 191 9.10 2.09 10.57
C GLU A 191 7.63 1.67 10.79
N ILE A 192 6.85 1.59 9.71
CA ILE A 192 5.47 1.12 9.78
C ILE A 192 5.44 -0.38 10.07
N ILE A 193 6.28 -1.19 9.41
CA ILE A 193 6.40 -2.62 9.69
C ILE A 193 6.71 -2.86 11.17
N GLU A 194 7.70 -2.16 11.73
CA GLU A 194 8.08 -2.28 13.14
C GLU A 194 6.90 -1.92 14.06
N MET A 195 6.26 -0.79 13.80
CA MET A 195 5.08 -0.35 14.57
C MET A 195 3.97 -1.39 14.58
N LEU A 196 3.70 -2.07 13.45
CA LEU A 196 2.66 -3.09 13.35
C LEU A 196 3.09 -4.40 14.04
N GLU A 197 4.33 -4.85 13.83
CA GLU A 197 4.87 -6.07 14.44
C GLU A 197 4.90 -6.00 15.98
N GLU A 198 5.19 -4.83 16.55
CA GLU A 198 5.21 -4.60 18.00
C GLU A 198 3.85 -4.78 18.68
N GLN A 199 2.75 -4.68 17.93
CA GLN A 199 1.41 -4.86 18.51
C GLN A 199 0.97 -6.32 18.60
N ALA A 200 1.67 -7.25 17.97
CA ALA A 200 1.33 -8.67 17.95
C ALA A 200 1.70 -9.41 19.24
N SER A 201 1.20 -10.63 19.43
CA SER A 201 1.69 -11.52 20.49
C SER A 201 3.15 -11.89 20.25
N CYS A 202 3.53 -12.14 19.01
CA CYS A 202 4.91 -12.30 18.55
C CYS A 202 5.04 -12.00 17.06
N GLN A 203 6.23 -11.55 16.66
CA GLN A 203 6.59 -11.43 15.25
C GLN A 203 6.78 -12.80 14.61
N ILE A 204 6.71 -12.86 13.27
CA ILE A 204 7.11 -14.07 12.53
C ILE A 204 8.44 -13.85 11.79
N TYR A 205 9.08 -14.95 11.41
CA TYR A 205 10.39 -14.97 10.79
C TYR A 205 10.43 -16.00 9.66
N GLY A 206 11.17 -15.73 8.60
CA GLY A 206 11.30 -16.63 7.46
C GLY A 206 12.17 -17.86 7.77
N LEU A 207 13.09 -17.77 8.76
CA LEU A 207 13.95 -18.88 9.18
C LEU A 207 14.17 -18.83 10.70
N LEU A 208 13.88 -19.95 11.36
CA LEU A 208 14.11 -20.17 12.79
C LEU A 208 14.92 -21.45 13.01
N LYS A 209 15.73 -21.46 14.07
CA LYS A 209 16.36 -22.66 14.64
C LYS A 209 15.63 -23.04 15.93
N ARG A 210 15.89 -24.23 16.49
CA ARG A 210 15.21 -24.71 17.70
C ARG A 210 15.21 -23.72 18.89
N PRO A 211 16.32 -23.01 19.20
CA PRO A 211 16.28 -21.97 20.25
C PRO A 211 15.34 -20.80 19.93
N ASP A 212 15.24 -20.44 18.63
CA ASP A 212 14.35 -19.38 18.17
C ASP A 212 12.89 -19.83 18.25
N GLU A 213 12.57 -21.08 17.86
CA GLU A 213 11.22 -21.66 17.96
C GLU A 213 10.74 -21.64 19.42
N LYS A 214 11.63 -22.04 20.36
CA LYS A 214 11.32 -21.95 21.79
C LYS A 214 10.99 -20.51 22.19
N PHE A 215 11.83 -19.56 21.80
CA PHE A 215 11.67 -18.16 22.15
C PHE A 215 10.34 -17.61 21.64
N VAL A 216 10.03 -17.75 20.33
CA VAL A 216 8.80 -17.19 19.74
C VAL A 216 7.53 -17.84 20.31
N THR A 217 7.60 -19.14 20.68
CA THR A 217 6.50 -19.83 21.33
C THR A 217 6.23 -19.28 22.72
N GLU A 218 7.28 -19.12 23.52
CA GLU A 218 7.18 -18.59 24.89
C GLU A 218 6.81 -17.11 24.89
N GLU A 219 7.36 -16.29 23.98
CA GLU A 219 7.03 -14.89 23.82
C GLU A 219 5.55 -14.70 23.48
N ALA A 220 5.03 -15.43 22.49
CA ALA A 220 3.62 -15.37 22.14
C ALA A 220 2.71 -15.79 23.31
N TYR A 221 3.12 -16.83 24.04
CA TYR A 221 2.36 -17.31 25.21
C TYR A 221 2.34 -16.29 26.35
N ASN A 222 3.46 -15.58 26.58
CA ASN A 222 3.58 -14.57 27.61
C ASN A 222 2.90 -13.23 27.26
N ASN A 223 2.65 -13.00 25.96
CA ASN A 223 2.03 -11.79 25.43
C ASN A 223 0.72 -12.08 24.67
N PRO A 224 -0.32 -12.69 25.33
CA PRO A 224 -1.59 -12.97 24.68
C PRO A 224 -2.33 -11.66 24.38
N LYS A 225 -2.93 -11.56 23.18
CA LYS A 225 -3.69 -10.38 22.75
C LYS A 225 -4.95 -10.76 21.98
N PHE A 226 -6.07 -10.12 22.31
CA PHE A 226 -7.25 -10.13 21.47
C PHE A 226 -7.04 -9.27 20.22
N VAL A 227 -7.82 -9.51 19.18
CA VAL A 227 -7.80 -8.67 17.98
C VAL A 227 -8.14 -7.20 18.32
N GLU A 228 -8.98 -6.96 19.32
CA GLU A 228 -9.34 -5.64 19.85
C GLU A 228 -8.17 -4.94 20.53
N ASP A 229 -7.33 -5.68 21.25
CA ASP A 229 -6.15 -5.12 21.93
C ASP A 229 -5.13 -4.66 20.90
N ILE A 230 -4.84 -5.50 19.90
CA ILE A 230 -3.92 -5.17 18.79
C ILE A 230 -4.33 -3.84 18.13
N ILE A 231 -5.60 -3.72 17.78
CA ILE A 231 -6.11 -2.54 17.08
C ILE A 231 -6.11 -1.29 17.96
N ARG A 232 -6.43 -1.41 19.27
CA ARG A 232 -6.40 -0.27 20.20
C ARG A 232 -4.97 0.23 20.46
N ASP A 233 -4.03 -0.69 20.68
CA ASP A 233 -2.62 -0.36 20.91
C ASP A 233 -2.03 0.34 19.68
N LEU A 234 -2.33 -0.18 18.48
CA LEU A 234 -1.92 0.44 17.23
C LEU A 234 -2.53 1.84 17.04
N ALA A 235 -3.82 2.00 17.35
CA ALA A 235 -4.48 3.31 17.30
C ALA A 235 -3.84 4.32 18.26
N LEU A 236 -3.44 3.88 19.46
CA LEU A 236 -2.72 4.72 20.42
C LEU A 236 -1.36 5.19 19.86
N SER A 237 -0.60 4.30 19.22
CA SER A 237 0.68 4.62 18.58
C SER A 237 0.51 5.63 17.45
N LEU A 238 -0.44 5.38 16.53
CA LEU A 238 -0.72 6.28 15.41
C LEU A 238 -1.31 7.64 15.83
N ASN A 239 -2.05 7.68 16.93
CA ASN A 239 -2.55 8.95 17.48
C ASN A 239 -1.42 9.87 17.93
N LYS A 240 -0.34 9.32 18.49
CA LYS A 240 0.84 10.05 18.96
C LYS A 240 1.78 10.47 17.82
N ASP A 241 1.76 9.76 16.69
CA ASP A 241 2.66 10.04 15.57
C ASP A 241 2.18 11.27 14.77
N GLU A 242 2.88 12.40 14.90
CA GLU A 242 2.57 13.65 14.19
C GLU A 242 2.77 13.58 12.66
N ARG A 243 3.46 12.55 12.16
CA ARG A 243 3.68 12.31 10.73
C ARG A 243 2.44 11.78 10.05
N VAL A 244 1.49 11.25 10.83
CA VAL A 244 0.23 10.66 10.41
C VAL A 244 -0.91 11.65 10.60
N SER A 245 -1.61 12.00 9.53
CA SER A 245 -2.78 12.90 9.56
C SER A 245 -4.13 12.17 9.59
N ALA A 246 -4.17 10.94 9.11
CA ALA A 246 -5.33 10.06 9.17
C ALA A 246 -4.86 8.61 9.00
N TYR A 247 -5.65 7.66 9.49
CA TYR A 247 -5.36 6.24 9.33
C TYR A 247 -6.63 5.39 9.28
N LYS A 248 -6.50 4.25 8.61
CA LYS A 248 -7.41 3.12 8.64
C LYS A 248 -6.58 1.89 8.98
N ILE A 249 -6.92 1.23 10.07
CA ILE A 249 -6.22 0.05 10.56
C ILE A 249 -7.17 -1.10 10.73
N GLU A 250 -6.70 -2.30 10.41
CA GLU A 250 -7.47 -3.53 10.53
C GLU A 250 -6.56 -4.67 10.98
N SER A 251 -7.11 -5.57 11.76
CA SER A 251 -6.46 -6.83 12.12
C SER A 251 -7.42 -7.97 11.87
N GLU A 252 -6.91 -9.02 11.23
CA GLU A 252 -7.61 -10.27 10.96
C GLU A 252 -6.81 -11.43 11.56
N ASN A 253 -7.44 -12.16 12.49
CA ASN A 253 -6.87 -13.35 13.09
C ASN A 253 -7.48 -14.59 12.41
N PHE A 254 -6.66 -15.41 11.76
CA PHE A 254 -7.09 -16.66 11.11
C PHE A 254 -7.27 -17.75 12.19
N GLU A 255 -8.42 -17.72 12.86
CA GLU A 255 -8.68 -18.56 14.03
C GLU A 255 -8.44 -20.04 13.77
N SER A 256 -7.56 -20.68 14.60
CA SER A 256 -7.14 -22.07 14.40
C SER A 256 -8.21 -23.09 14.84
N ILE A 257 -9.18 -22.69 15.68
CA ILE A 257 -10.24 -23.52 16.21
C ILE A 257 -11.65 -23.17 15.71
N HIS A 258 -11.77 -22.15 14.87
CA HIS A 258 -13.03 -21.68 14.30
C HIS A 258 -13.00 -21.68 12.79
N ASN A 259 -14.15 -21.81 12.14
CA ASN A 259 -14.28 -21.74 10.69
C ASN A 259 -14.53 -20.31 10.17
N HIS A 260 -14.08 -19.30 10.93
CA HIS A 260 -14.12 -17.89 10.58
C HIS A 260 -12.91 -17.18 11.17
N SER A 261 -12.58 -16.02 10.62
CA SER A 261 -11.58 -15.11 11.19
C SER A 261 -12.23 -14.20 12.24
N ALA A 262 -11.47 -13.82 13.27
CA ALA A 262 -11.81 -12.67 14.10
C ALA A 262 -11.26 -11.39 13.46
N TYR A 263 -12.04 -10.32 13.44
CA TYR A 263 -11.71 -9.10 12.73
C TYR A 263 -12.03 -7.86 13.55
N ALA A 264 -11.12 -6.88 13.54
CA ALA A 264 -11.32 -5.57 14.13
C ALA A 264 -10.81 -4.45 13.22
N PHE A 265 -11.45 -3.29 13.30
CA PHE A 265 -11.21 -2.16 12.44
C PHE A 265 -11.36 -0.85 13.19
N ILE A 266 -10.45 0.12 12.94
CA ILE A 266 -10.56 1.51 13.39
C ILE A 266 -10.16 2.44 12.22
N GLU A 267 -10.94 3.51 12.05
CA GLU A 267 -10.64 4.59 11.12
C GLU A 267 -10.66 5.92 11.87
N LYS A 268 -9.67 6.80 11.61
CA LYS A 268 -9.59 8.14 12.21
C LYS A 268 -8.95 9.15 11.29
N ASP A 269 -9.60 10.30 11.12
CA ASP A 269 -9.02 11.51 10.54
C ASP A 269 -8.65 12.48 11.66
N LYS A 270 -7.35 12.66 11.90
CA LYS A 270 -6.81 13.52 12.98
C LYS A 270 -6.95 15.02 12.65
N THR A 271 -7.28 15.36 11.41
CA THR A 271 -7.48 16.77 10.98
C THR A 271 -8.91 17.27 11.21
N LYS A 272 -9.84 16.36 11.54
CA LYS A 272 -11.22 16.69 11.88
C LYS A 272 -11.38 16.67 13.39
N GLU A 273 -11.90 17.76 13.96
CA GLU A 273 -12.30 17.77 15.37
C GLU A 273 -13.40 16.72 15.59
N CYS A 274 -13.27 15.92 16.66
CA CYS A 274 -14.30 15.00 17.09
C CYS A 274 -15.55 15.80 17.53
N VAL A 275 -16.47 16.03 16.63
CA VAL A 275 -17.83 16.47 17.00
C VAL A 275 -18.53 15.25 17.58
N LYS A 276 -18.72 15.25 18.90
CA LYS A 276 -19.44 14.19 19.62
C LYS A 276 -20.79 13.94 18.93
N GLY A 277 -20.98 12.73 18.38
CA GLY A 277 -22.27 12.25 17.89
C GLY A 277 -22.53 12.33 16.38
N LYS A 278 -21.54 12.60 15.54
CA LYS A 278 -21.65 12.38 14.07
C LYS A 278 -20.65 11.32 13.66
N ASP A 279 -21.17 10.26 13.08
CA ASP A 279 -20.38 9.20 12.47
C ASP A 279 -19.32 9.82 11.56
N ASN A 280 -18.06 9.42 11.77
CA ASN A 280 -16.96 9.83 10.91
C ASN A 280 -17.25 9.32 9.50
N VAL A 281 -17.70 10.22 8.62
CA VAL A 281 -17.77 9.90 7.19
C VAL A 281 -16.35 9.54 6.76
N SER A 282 -16.16 8.28 6.32
CA SER A 282 -14.91 7.74 5.83
C SER A 282 -14.10 8.81 5.07
N PHE A 283 -12.88 9.13 5.54
CA PHE A 283 -12.00 10.07 4.82
C PHE A 283 -11.53 9.47 3.50
N LEU A 284 -11.73 8.18 3.34
CA LEU A 284 -11.50 7.42 2.14
C LEU A 284 -12.86 7.04 1.52
N LYS A 285 -13.40 7.92 0.68
CA LYS A 285 -14.28 7.45 -0.41
C LYS A 285 -13.53 6.50 -1.37
N LEU A 286 -12.31 6.14 -1.03
CA LEU A 286 -11.44 5.10 -1.59
C LEU A 286 -11.88 3.67 -1.23
N SER A 287 -13.01 3.47 -0.57
CA SER A 287 -13.57 2.17 -0.19
C SER A 287 -13.88 1.23 -1.38
N GLN A 288 -13.49 1.61 -2.58
CA GLN A 288 -13.51 0.75 -3.77
C GLN A 288 -12.13 0.20 -4.16
N LEU A 289 -11.10 0.42 -3.36
CA LEU A 289 -9.90 -0.40 -3.47
C LEU A 289 -10.29 -1.79 -2.98
N LYS A 290 -10.45 -2.69 -3.94
CA LYS A 290 -10.74 -4.09 -3.73
C LYS A 290 -9.99 -4.62 -2.51
N SER A 291 -10.72 -5.16 -1.54
CA SER A 291 -10.23 -6.22 -0.71
C SER A 291 -9.82 -7.34 -1.67
N SER A 292 -8.58 -7.35 -2.12
CA SER A 292 -7.98 -8.50 -2.77
C SER A 292 -7.63 -9.49 -1.66
N CYS A 293 -8.65 -10.15 -1.11
CA CYS A 293 -8.50 -11.43 -0.47
C CYS A 293 -8.51 -12.47 -1.58
N HIS A 294 -7.39 -13.12 -1.78
CA HIS A 294 -7.29 -14.48 -2.28
C HIS A 294 -6.23 -15.20 -1.45
#